data_568dd34556ded8fe3d611d6ae9c31245
#
_entry.id   568dd34556ded8fe3d611d6ae9c31245
#
_cell.length_a   1.000
_cell.length_b   1.000
_cell.length_c   1.000
_cell.angle_alpha   90.00
_cell.angle_beta   90.00
_cell.angle_gamma   90.00
#
_symmetry.space_group_name_H-M   'P 1'
#
loop_
_entity.id
_entity.type
_entity.pdbx_description
1 polymer ?
#
loop_
_entity_poly.entity_id
_entity_poly.type
_entity_poly.pdbx_seq_one_letter_code
_entity_poly.pdbx_strand_id
1 'polypeptide(L)'
;AIGGIAAVWEPDWFHKVILSSPMIRPLTGNVPWPAATGIALEKCILGKDEEYVAGKKPYDGGGSFETSSATSKPRYERYKNLRAEHKELQTWSPSYGWLWASAEMSWYLRLYGWKKYTAPMLLIQAQTEDLVSVRALKNFAGKINRQGKTTCDYIHMIGTKHEIYGSRGKILEKYWGYIFTFLDDTENDTDHR
;
A
#
# COMPACT_ATOMS: atom_id res chain seq x y z
N ALA A 1 1.35 -2.22 -3.33
CA ALA A 1 2.50 -2.27 -4.25
C ALA A 1 2.27 -3.27 -5.39
N ILE A 2 1.92 -4.54 -5.08
CA ILE A 2 1.75 -5.61 -6.10
C ILE A 2 0.79 -5.18 -7.21
N GLY A 3 -0.43 -4.71 -6.89
CA GLY A 3 -1.38 -4.23 -7.89
C GLY A 3 -0.85 -3.07 -8.74
N GLY A 4 -0.06 -2.17 -8.12
CA GLY A 4 0.60 -1.08 -8.85
C GLY A 4 1.66 -1.60 -9.84
N ILE A 5 2.44 -2.62 -9.47
CA ILE A 5 3.41 -3.26 -10.37
C ILE A 5 2.71 -4.01 -11.49
N ALA A 6 1.67 -4.79 -11.18
CA ALA A 6 0.90 -5.54 -12.18
C ALA A 6 0.33 -4.62 -13.26
N ALA A 7 -0.26 -3.48 -12.86
CA ALA A 7 -0.78 -2.50 -13.81
C ALA A 7 0.28 -1.80 -14.68
N VAL A 8 1.56 -1.88 -14.29
CA VAL A 8 2.69 -1.38 -15.09
C VAL A 8 3.23 -2.43 -16.05
N TRP A 9 3.27 -3.69 -15.62
CA TRP A 9 3.81 -4.78 -16.43
C TRP A 9 2.81 -5.28 -17.46
N GLU A 10 1.54 -5.27 -17.12
CA GLU A 10 0.43 -5.76 -17.93
C GLU A 10 -0.65 -4.66 -18.05
N PRO A 11 -0.34 -3.53 -18.70
CA PRO A 11 -1.24 -2.36 -18.75
C PRO A 11 -2.59 -2.68 -19.39
N ASP A 12 -2.63 -3.60 -20.34
CA ASP A 12 -3.85 -3.98 -21.08
C ASP A 12 -4.81 -4.87 -20.25
N TRP A 13 -4.37 -5.38 -19.09
CA TRP A 13 -5.22 -6.18 -18.21
C TRP A 13 -6.17 -5.34 -17.34
N PHE A 14 -5.92 -4.03 -17.24
CA PHE A 14 -6.63 -3.18 -16.30
C PHE A 14 -7.28 -1.98 -17.01
N HIS A 15 -8.61 -1.93 -16.98
CA HIS A 15 -9.33 -0.74 -17.44
C HIS A 15 -9.28 0.39 -16.41
N LYS A 16 -9.23 0.06 -15.12
CA LYS A 16 -9.14 1.00 -13.99
C LYS A 16 -8.28 0.41 -12.88
N VAL A 17 -7.57 1.26 -12.14
CA VAL A 17 -6.70 0.85 -11.04
C VAL A 17 -7.12 1.55 -9.76
N ILE A 18 -7.43 0.79 -8.70
CA ILE A 18 -7.76 1.34 -7.38
C ILE A 18 -6.69 0.91 -6.38
N LEU A 19 -6.04 1.88 -5.73
CA LEU A 19 -4.99 1.66 -4.75
C LEU A 19 -5.38 2.32 -3.42
N SER A 20 -5.63 1.50 -2.40
CA SER A 20 -5.93 1.94 -1.03
C SER A 20 -4.67 1.89 -0.18
N SER A 21 -4.25 3.03 0.35
CA SER A 21 -3.00 3.22 1.12
C SER A 21 -1.81 2.43 0.55
N PRO A 22 -1.49 2.60 -0.76
CA PRO A 22 -0.53 1.73 -1.41
C PRO A 22 0.89 1.95 -0.90
N MET A 23 1.63 0.86 -0.73
CA MET A 23 3.05 0.90 -0.39
C MET A 23 3.88 1.33 -1.62
N ILE A 24 3.89 2.63 -1.92
CA ILE A 24 4.80 3.23 -2.91
C ILE A 24 6.21 3.37 -2.31
N ARG A 25 6.29 3.62 -1.01
CA ARG A 25 7.51 3.53 -0.19
C ARG A 25 7.10 3.22 1.24
N PRO A 26 7.56 2.11 1.83
CA PRO A 26 7.32 1.84 3.25
C PRO A 26 8.08 2.84 4.13
N LEU A 27 7.59 3.06 5.34
CA LEU A 27 8.33 3.72 6.41
C LEU A 27 9.23 2.71 7.11
N THR A 28 10.43 3.15 7.45
CA THR A 28 11.49 2.33 8.09
C THR A 28 11.78 2.77 9.52
N GLY A 29 10.79 3.39 10.17
CA GLY A 29 10.95 3.93 11.52
C GLY A 29 12.03 5.02 11.57
N ASN A 30 12.92 4.91 12.53
CA ASN A 30 14.01 5.87 12.74
C ASN A 30 15.23 5.64 11.81
N VAL A 31 15.26 4.54 11.04
CA VAL A 31 16.34 4.26 10.10
C VAL A 31 16.04 4.95 8.77
N PRO A 32 16.91 5.84 8.26
CA PRO A 32 16.69 6.46 6.96
C PRO A 32 16.55 5.42 5.83
N TRP A 33 15.65 5.68 4.90
CA TRP A 33 15.34 4.74 3.81
C TRP A 33 16.57 4.20 3.06
N PRO A 34 17.56 5.02 2.64
CA PRO A 34 18.76 4.50 1.96
C PRO A 34 19.58 3.55 2.84
N ALA A 35 19.69 3.83 4.14
CA ALA A 35 20.40 2.96 5.08
C ALA A 35 19.65 1.63 5.30
N ALA A 36 18.33 1.69 5.52
CA ALA A 36 17.52 0.50 5.70
C ALA A 36 17.58 -0.44 4.49
N THR A 37 17.55 0.11 3.27
CA THR A 37 17.64 -0.68 2.04
C THR A 37 19.05 -1.20 1.78
N GLY A 38 20.11 -0.45 2.14
CA GLY A 38 21.49 -0.93 2.09
C GLY A 38 21.73 -2.12 3.03
N ILE A 39 21.23 -2.04 4.27
CA ILE A 39 21.29 -3.16 5.22
C ILE A 39 20.51 -4.37 4.69
N ALA A 40 19.33 -4.16 4.12
CA ALA A 40 18.54 -5.26 3.56
C ALA A 40 19.25 -5.96 2.41
N LEU A 41 19.88 -5.20 1.50
CA LEU A 41 20.67 -5.74 0.40
C LEU A 41 21.87 -6.55 0.93
N GLU A 42 22.64 -6.00 1.89
CA GLU A 42 23.76 -6.70 2.53
C GLU A 42 23.32 -8.05 3.12
N LYS A 43 22.21 -8.04 3.86
CA LYS A 43 21.65 -9.27 4.45
C LYS A 43 21.23 -10.29 3.41
N CYS A 44 20.62 -9.86 2.30
CA CYS A 44 20.26 -10.74 1.19
C CYS A 44 21.50 -11.34 0.53
N ILE A 45 22.57 -10.56 0.30
CA ILE A 45 23.83 -11.06 -0.26
C ILE A 45 24.48 -12.11 0.67
N LEU A 46 24.34 -11.95 1.98
CA LEU A 46 24.84 -12.89 2.98
C LEU A 46 23.94 -14.12 3.21
N GLY A 47 22.87 -14.30 2.43
CA GLY A 47 21.93 -15.42 2.58
C GLY A 47 21.08 -15.34 3.84
N LYS A 48 20.82 -14.12 4.37
CA LYS A 48 20.05 -13.82 5.59
C LYS A 48 18.74 -13.11 5.27
N ASP A 49 18.21 -13.32 4.11
CA ASP A 49 16.98 -12.69 3.59
C ASP A 49 15.72 -13.14 4.37
N GLU A 50 15.72 -14.34 4.95
CA GLU A 50 14.65 -14.85 5.79
C GLU A 50 14.69 -14.30 7.23
N GLU A 51 15.83 -13.76 7.69
CA GLU A 51 15.91 -13.15 9.03
C GLU A 51 14.98 -11.94 9.14
N TYR A 52 14.33 -11.78 10.30
CA TYR A 52 13.53 -10.58 10.56
C TYR A 52 14.41 -9.33 10.63
N VAL A 53 13.86 -8.22 10.15
CA VAL A 53 14.50 -6.90 10.30
C VAL A 53 14.78 -6.63 11.78
N ALA A 54 15.93 -6.03 12.08
CA ALA A 54 16.37 -5.77 13.45
C ALA A 54 15.28 -5.14 14.33
N GLY A 55 15.06 -5.69 15.52
CA GLY A 55 14.01 -5.29 16.45
C GLY A 55 12.60 -5.81 16.10
N LYS A 56 12.47 -6.61 15.05
CA LYS A 56 11.24 -7.29 14.68
C LYS A 56 11.28 -8.75 15.11
N LYS A 57 10.11 -9.37 15.27
CA LYS A 57 9.95 -10.73 15.77
C LYS A 57 8.77 -11.44 15.09
N PRO A 58 8.67 -12.77 15.19
CA PRO A 58 7.51 -13.53 14.74
C PRO A 58 6.22 -13.06 15.40
N TYR A 59 5.09 -13.52 14.87
CA TYR A 59 3.77 -13.29 15.47
C TYR A 59 3.71 -13.83 16.91
N ASP A 60 3.26 -12.98 17.83
CA ASP A 60 3.18 -13.23 19.27
C ASP A 60 1.78 -12.99 19.84
N GLY A 61 0.73 -13.11 19.03
CA GLY A 61 -0.65 -12.80 19.39
C GLY A 61 -1.13 -11.43 18.91
N GLY A 62 -0.24 -10.67 18.29
CA GLY A 62 -0.55 -9.35 17.75
C GLY A 62 -0.48 -8.22 18.78
N GLY A 63 -0.61 -6.99 18.32
CA GLY A 63 -0.62 -5.78 19.14
C GLY A 63 -1.96 -5.51 19.81
N SER A 64 -2.11 -4.30 20.35
CA SER A 64 -3.38 -3.79 20.87
C SER A 64 -4.15 -3.03 19.78
N PHE A 65 -5.45 -2.80 20.01
CA PHE A 65 -6.27 -1.97 19.10
C PHE A 65 -5.71 -0.55 18.95
N GLU A 66 -5.20 0.02 20.03
CA GLU A 66 -4.66 1.39 20.07
C GLU A 66 -3.47 1.56 19.12
N THR A 67 -2.62 0.54 19.01
CA THR A 67 -1.44 0.53 18.15
C THR A 67 -1.70 -0.05 16.76
N SER A 68 -2.95 -0.50 16.49
CA SER A 68 -3.30 -1.11 15.21
C SER A 68 -3.59 -0.05 14.13
N SER A 69 -3.52 -0.51 12.88
CA SER A 69 -3.89 0.28 11.70
C SER A 69 -5.40 0.35 11.45
N ALA A 70 -6.22 -0.22 12.34
CA ALA A 70 -7.68 -0.23 12.24
C ALA A 70 -8.33 0.92 13.04
N THR A 71 -9.49 1.39 12.61
CA THR A 71 -10.31 2.38 13.31
C THR A 71 -11.58 1.79 13.93
N SER A 72 -11.87 0.52 13.67
CA SER A 72 -13.02 -0.19 14.23
C SER A 72 -12.58 -1.31 15.16
N LYS A 73 -12.79 -1.13 16.48
CA LYS A 73 -12.44 -2.12 17.49
C LYS A 73 -13.10 -3.49 17.25
N PRO A 74 -14.42 -3.60 16.92
CA PRO A 74 -15.03 -4.90 16.65
C PRO A 74 -14.42 -5.63 15.44
N ARG A 75 -14.02 -4.90 14.38
CA ARG A 75 -13.35 -5.49 13.22
C ARG A 75 -11.95 -5.94 13.54
N TYR A 76 -11.21 -5.13 14.30
CA TYR A 76 -9.89 -5.49 14.80
C TYR A 76 -9.94 -6.78 15.64
N GLU A 77 -10.85 -6.87 16.61
CA GLU A 77 -11.02 -8.04 17.47
C GLU A 77 -11.39 -9.29 16.67
N ARG A 78 -12.34 -9.17 15.73
CA ARG A 78 -12.69 -10.27 14.84
C ARG A 78 -11.48 -10.77 14.04
N TYR A 79 -10.69 -9.88 13.47
CA TYR A 79 -9.49 -10.26 12.71
C TYR A 79 -8.41 -10.84 13.61
N LYS A 80 -8.23 -10.29 14.80
CA LYS A 80 -7.30 -10.83 15.81
C LYS A 80 -7.66 -12.26 16.21
N ASN A 81 -8.94 -12.54 16.45
CA ASN A 81 -9.42 -13.89 16.79
C ASN A 81 -9.22 -14.86 15.61
N LEU A 82 -9.57 -14.43 14.39
CA LEU A 82 -9.33 -15.22 13.18
C LEU A 82 -7.85 -15.61 13.03
N ARG A 83 -6.94 -14.66 13.26
CA ARG A 83 -5.50 -14.96 13.23
C ARG A 83 -5.03 -15.89 14.35
N ALA A 84 -5.66 -15.84 15.52
CA ALA A 84 -5.33 -16.75 16.60
C ALA A 84 -5.70 -18.21 16.25
N GLU A 85 -6.80 -18.41 15.52
CA GLU A 85 -7.31 -19.71 15.08
C GLU A 85 -6.58 -20.28 13.86
N HIS A 86 -6.04 -19.40 12.99
CA HIS A 86 -5.50 -19.71 11.67
C HIS A 86 -4.01 -19.35 11.56
N LYS A 87 -3.12 -20.33 11.65
CA LYS A 87 -1.66 -20.13 11.60
C LYS A 87 -1.20 -19.50 10.26
N GLU A 88 -1.85 -19.84 9.17
CA GLU A 88 -1.57 -19.32 7.83
C GLU A 88 -1.79 -17.81 7.71
N LEU A 89 -2.55 -17.21 8.62
CA LEU A 89 -2.77 -15.76 8.69
C LEU A 89 -1.82 -15.03 9.64
N GLN A 90 -0.90 -15.74 10.29
CA GLN A 90 -0.01 -15.19 11.31
C GLN A 90 1.27 -14.57 10.73
N THR A 91 1.17 -13.93 9.56
CA THR A 91 2.23 -13.06 9.05
C THR A 91 2.29 -11.77 9.88
N TRP A 92 3.48 -11.35 10.30
CA TRP A 92 3.59 -10.21 11.23
C TRP A 92 4.69 -9.22 10.89
N SER A 93 5.92 -9.66 10.91
CA SER A 93 7.06 -8.76 10.77
C SER A 93 7.76 -8.94 9.42
N PRO A 94 8.33 -7.86 8.85
CA PRO A 94 9.09 -7.97 7.62
C PRO A 94 10.42 -8.70 7.84
N SER A 95 10.81 -9.54 6.88
CA SER A 95 12.18 -10.04 6.73
C SER A 95 13.04 -9.04 5.94
N TYR A 96 14.36 -9.27 5.93
CA TYR A 96 15.26 -8.46 5.09
C TYR A 96 14.98 -8.65 3.60
N GLY A 97 14.64 -9.87 3.15
CA GLY A 97 14.23 -10.14 1.77
C GLY A 97 12.97 -9.39 1.38
N TRP A 98 11.95 -9.38 2.28
CA TRP A 98 10.76 -8.58 2.05
C TRP A 98 11.07 -7.08 1.94
N LEU A 99 11.95 -6.56 2.81
CA LEU A 99 12.33 -5.15 2.80
C LEU A 99 13.10 -4.80 1.51
N TRP A 100 13.99 -5.68 1.06
CA TRP A 100 14.73 -5.50 -0.19
C TRP A 100 13.79 -5.51 -1.41
N ALA A 101 12.92 -6.52 -1.54
CA ALA A 101 11.93 -6.58 -2.61
C ALA A 101 10.99 -5.34 -2.61
N SER A 102 10.63 -4.85 -1.42
CA SER A 102 9.85 -3.61 -1.27
C SER A 102 10.63 -2.38 -1.75
N ALA A 103 11.95 -2.38 -1.57
CA ALA A 103 12.82 -1.30 -2.06
C ALA A 103 12.90 -1.30 -3.60
N GLU A 104 13.11 -2.45 -4.21
CA GLU A 104 13.15 -2.61 -5.66
C GLU A 104 11.85 -2.15 -6.31
N MET A 105 10.69 -2.60 -5.80
CA MET A 105 9.38 -2.15 -6.25
C MET A 105 9.19 -0.64 -6.07
N SER A 106 9.58 -0.10 -4.91
CA SER A 106 9.47 1.34 -4.62
C SER A 106 10.29 2.17 -5.59
N TRP A 107 11.54 1.79 -5.85
CA TRP A 107 12.40 2.50 -6.79
C TRP A 107 11.87 2.37 -8.22
N TYR A 108 11.49 1.18 -8.63
CA TYR A 108 10.93 0.97 -9.96
C TYR A 108 9.70 1.84 -10.20
N LEU A 109 8.69 1.80 -9.34
CA LEU A 109 7.47 2.61 -9.46
C LEU A 109 7.77 4.12 -9.46
N ARG A 110 8.67 4.58 -8.59
CA ARG A 110 8.95 6.00 -8.39
C ARG A 110 9.87 6.61 -9.45
N LEU A 111 10.74 5.81 -10.06
CA LEU A 111 11.73 6.29 -11.03
C LEU A 111 11.26 6.05 -12.48
N TYR A 112 10.64 4.92 -12.74
CA TYR A 112 10.32 4.47 -14.10
C TYR A 112 8.84 4.11 -14.29
N GLY A 113 8.28 3.28 -13.42
CA GLY A 113 6.97 2.65 -13.58
C GLY A 113 5.83 3.65 -13.76
N TRP A 114 5.89 4.80 -13.07
CA TRP A 114 4.87 5.84 -13.20
C TRP A 114 4.62 6.30 -14.64
N LYS A 115 5.61 6.20 -15.54
CA LYS A 115 5.51 6.58 -16.96
C LYS A 115 4.72 5.59 -17.82
N LYS A 116 4.47 4.40 -17.29
CA LYS A 116 3.87 3.29 -18.02
C LYS A 116 2.38 3.10 -17.73
N TYR A 117 1.84 3.84 -16.76
CA TYR A 117 0.40 3.77 -16.50
C TYR A 117 -0.39 4.36 -17.66
N THR A 118 -1.37 3.60 -18.11
CA THR A 118 -2.34 3.97 -19.16
C THR A 118 -3.77 3.98 -18.60
N ALA A 119 -4.09 3.08 -17.68
CA ALA A 119 -5.41 3.02 -17.06
C ALA A 119 -5.62 4.16 -16.04
N PRO A 120 -6.81 4.77 -15.98
CA PRO A 120 -7.19 5.70 -14.91
C PRO A 120 -6.99 5.08 -13.53
N MET A 121 -6.57 5.91 -12.57
CA MET A 121 -6.24 5.44 -11.22
C MET A 121 -7.00 6.21 -10.15
N LEU A 122 -7.54 5.50 -9.17
CA LEU A 122 -7.97 6.06 -7.90
C LEU A 122 -6.97 5.69 -6.81
N LEU A 123 -6.33 6.68 -6.20
CA LEU A 123 -5.42 6.49 -5.08
C LEU A 123 -6.04 7.08 -3.82
N ILE A 124 -6.36 6.23 -2.84
CA ILE A 124 -6.96 6.63 -1.57
C ILE A 124 -5.89 6.55 -0.48
N GLN A 125 -5.63 7.68 0.19
CA GLN A 125 -4.70 7.80 1.30
C GLN A 125 -5.44 7.91 2.62
N ALA A 126 -5.00 7.17 3.63
CA ALA A 126 -5.47 7.32 5.00
C ALA A 126 -5.03 8.66 5.62
N GLN A 127 -5.81 9.19 6.58
CA GLN A 127 -5.44 10.39 7.31
C GLN A 127 -4.21 10.16 8.19
N THR A 128 -4.24 9.12 9.00
CA THR A 128 -3.12 8.72 9.85
C THR A 128 -2.39 7.55 9.19
N GLU A 129 -1.14 7.78 8.82
CA GLU A 129 -0.35 6.82 8.05
C GLU A 129 1.02 6.64 8.70
N ASP A 130 1.26 5.47 9.23
CA ASP A 130 2.47 5.08 9.96
C ASP A 130 3.23 3.91 9.29
N LEU A 131 2.69 3.37 8.20
CA LEU A 131 3.29 2.25 7.47
C LEU A 131 3.91 2.67 6.13
N VAL A 132 3.33 3.66 5.45
CA VAL A 132 3.78 4.10 4.14
C VAL A 132 3.98 5.62 4.06
N SER A 133 4.86 6.06 3.17
CA SER A 133 5.21 7.46 3.03
C SER A 133 4.13 8.24 2.27
N VAL A 134 3.37 9.08 2.96
CA VAL A 134 2.39 10.01 2.39
C VAL A 134 3.01 10.90 1.30
N ARG A 135 4.24 11.40 1.53
CA ARG A 135 4.96 12.19 0.52
C ARG A 135 5.22 11.40 -0.75
N ALA A 136 5.53 10.10 -0.63
CA ALA A 136 5.76 9.25 -1.80
C ALA A 136 4.46 9.01 -2.58
N LEU A 137 3.32 8.84 -1.89
CA LEU A 137 2.01 8.68 -2.51
C LEU A 137 1.63 9.95 -3.32
N LYS A 138 1.69 11.12 -2.69
CA LYS A 138 1.38 12.40 -3.35
C LYS A 138 2.25 12.65 -4.57
N ASN A 139 3.55 12.42 -4.43
CA ASN A 139 4.48 12.59 -5.53
C ASN A 139 4.21 11.62 -6.67
N PHE A 140 3.80 10.39 -6.37
CA PHE A 140 3.48 9.36 -7.35
C PHE A 140 2.23 9.73 -8.14
N ALA A 141 1.13 10.09 -7.47
CA ALA A 141 -0.08 10.58 -8.13
C ALA A 141 0.20 11.82 -9.01
N GLY A 142 0.95 12.79 -8.48
CA GLY A 142 1.31 13.98 -9.24
C GLY A 142 2.21 13.70 -10.45
N LYS A 143 3.03 12.64 -10.43
CA LYS A 143 3.81 12.22 -11.59
C LYS A 143 2.93 11.59 -12.67
N ILE A 144 1.97 10.73 -12.28
CA ILE A 144 1.01 10.14 -13.21
C ILE A 144 0.22 11.22 -13.91
N ASN A 145 -0.34 12.19 -13.18
CA ASN A 145 -1.10 13.28 -13.80
C ASN A 145 -0.26 14.15 -14.74
N ARG A 146 1.01 14.39 -14.41
CA ARG A 146 1.89 15.21 -15.25
C ARG A 146 2.33 14.55 -16.55
N GLN A 147 2.26 13.23 -16.66
CA GLN A 147 2.61 12.55 -17.92
C GLN A 147 1.55 12.74 -19.02
N GLY A 148 0.29 13.04 -18.66
CA GLY A 148 -0.79 13.30 -19.59
C GLY A 148 -1.37 12.09 -20.33
N LYS A 149 -0.96 10.87 -20.00
CA LYS A 149 -1.47 9.63 -20.62
C LYS A 149 -2.72 9.10 -19.94
N THR A 150 -2.86 9.37 -18.65
CA THR A 150 -3.97 8.93 -17.81
C THR A 150 -4.10 9.87 -16.61
N THR A 151 -5.17 9.72 -15.86
CA THR A 151 -5.46 10.49 -14.64
C THR A 151 -5.24 9.64 -13.40
N CYS A 152 -4.88 10.30 -12.30
CA CYS A 152 -4.84 9.70 -10.96
C CYS A 152 -5.63 10.61 -10.01
N ASP A 153 -6.82 10.16 -9.62
CA ASP A 153 -7.62 10.78 -8.59
C ASP A 153 -7.02 10.46 -7.23
N TYR A 154 -6.62 11.51 -6.51
CA TYR A 154 -5.99 11.38 -5.21
C TYR A 154 -6.95 11.82 -4.11
N ILE A 155 -7.41 10.88 -3.28
CA ILE A 155 -8.34 11.11 -2.18
C ILE A 155 -7.59 11.00 -0.85
N HIS A 156 -7.64 12.07 -0.03
CA HIS A 156 -7.21 12.02 1.37
C HIS A 156 -8.41 11.77 2.27
N MET A 157 -8.46 10.61 2.89
CA MET A 157 -9.63 10.15 3.62
C MET A 157 -9.52 10.43 5.12
N ILE A 158 -10.29 11.40 5.59
CA ILE A 158 -10.30 11.85 6.99
C ILE A 158 -10.95 10.80 7.90
N GLY A 159 -10.44 10.67 9.13
CA GLY A 159 -10.95 9.73 10.15
C GLY A 159 -10.46 8.29 9.96
N THR A 160 -9.45 8.06 9.11
CA THR A 160 -8.94 6.72 8.79
C THR A 160 -7.50 6.53 9.24
N LYS A 161 -7.15 5.28 9.50
CA LYS A 161 -5.79 4.75 9.59
C LYS A 161 -5.49 3.92 8.33
N HIS A 162 -4.31 3.34 8.22
CA HIS A 162 -3.82 2.59 7.06
C HIS A 162 -4.85 1.59 6.50
N GLU A 163 -5.51 0.82 7.36
CA GLU A 163 -6.56 -0.12 6.96
C GLU A 163 -7.91 0.58 6.77
N ILE A 164 -8.03 1.40 5.71
CA ILE A 164 -9.24 2.20 5.43
C ILE A 164 -10.49 1.32 5.33
N TYR A 165 -10.39 0.17 4.67
CA TYR A 165 -11.47 -0.82 4.54
C TYR A 165 -11.90 -1.42 5.89
N GLY A 166 -11.05 -1.34 6.92
CA GLY A 166 -11.34 -1.73 8.29
C GLY A 166 -12.17 -0.71 9.07
N SER A 167 -12.55 0.42 8.48
CA SER A 167 -13.42 1.44 9.07
C SER A 167 -14.87 0.96 9.15
N ARG A 168 -15.77 1.79 9.73
CA ARG A 168 -17.20 1.48 9.87
C ARG A 168 -18.07 2.72 9.65
N GLY A 169 -19.40 2.49 9.52
CA GLY A 169 -20.41 3.54 9.37
C GLY A 169 -20.10 4.47 8.20
N LYS A 170 -20.39 5.74 8.37
CA LYS A 170 -20.26 6.77 7.32
C LYS A 170 -18.86 6.84 6.67
N ILE A 171 -17.80 6.51 7.41
CA ILE A 171 -16.44 6.49 6.86
C ILE A 171 -16.30 5.37 5.83
N LEU A 172 -16.79 4.17 6.16
CA LEU A 172 -16.75 3.03 5.25
C LEU A 172 -17.69 3.23 4.05
N GLU A 173 -18.88 3.79 4.27
CA GLU A 173 -19.81 4.16 3.19
C GLU A 173 -19.17 5.14 2.21
N LYS A 174 -18.49 6.17 2.73
CA LYS A 174 -17.77 7.14 1.92
C LYS A 174 -16.61 6.50 1.15
N TYR A 175 -15.88 5.56 1.75
CA TYR A 175 -14.81 4.81 1.10
C TYR A 175 -15.33 4.04 -0.11
N TRP A 176 -16.40 3.27 0.07
CA TRP A 176 -17.03 2.53 -1.01
C TRP A 176 -17.69 3.45 -2.03
N GLY A 177 -18.24 4.59 -1.58
CA GLY A 177 -18.79 5.61 -2.48
C GLY A 177 -17.74 6.12 -3.48
N TYR A 178 -16.54 6.47 -3.04
CA TYR A 178 -15.45 6.86 -3.95
C TYR A 178 -15.08 5.75 -4.94
N ILE A 179 -15.02 4.50 -4.46
CA ILE A 179 -14.67 3.36 -5.31
C ILE A 179 -15.76 3.14 -6.38
N PHE A 180 -17.04 3.09 -6.00
CA PHE A 180 -18.11 2.86 -6.95
C PHE A 180 -18.29 4.02 -7.92
N THR A 181 -18.21 5.27 -7.45
CA THR A 181 -18.25 6.42 -8.34
C THR A 181 -17.13 6.35 -9.38
N PHE A 182 -15.91 6.00 -8.97
CA PHE A 182 -14.79 5.85 -9.89
C PHE A 182 -14.98 4.69 -10.87
N LEU A 183 -15.58 3.58 -10.45
CA LEU A 183 -15.87 2.44 -11.33
C LEU A 183 -16.98 2.75 -12.33
N ASP A 184 -18.02 3.49 -11.92
CA ASP A 184 -19.18 3.84 -12.76
C ASP A 184 -18.90 5.02 -13.72
N ASP A 185 -17.80 5.74 -13.53
CA ASP A 185 -17.41 6.86 -14.40
C ASP A 185 -17.01 6.36 -15.79
N THR A 186 -17.92 6.53 -16.76
CA THR A 186 -17.75 6.10 -18.16
C THR A 186 -16.91 7.06 -19.00
N GLU A 187 -16.68 8.30 -18.53
CA GLU A 187 -15.87 9.28 -19.30
C GLU A 187 -14.41 8.83 -19.44
N ASN A 188 -13.93 8.02 -18.50
CA ASN A 188 -12.61 7.45 -18.53
C ASN A 188 -12.48 6.16 -19.39
N ASP A 189 -13.57 5.63 -19.93
CA ASP A 189 -13.60 4.39 -20.73
C ASP A 189 -13.47 4.61 -22.25
N THR A 190 -13.55 5.86 -22.74
CA THR A 190 -13.72 6.14 -24.17
C THR A 190 -12.44 6.21 -24.99
N ASP A 191 -11.26 6.16 -24.40
CA ASP A 191 -9.97 6.39 -25.10
C ASP A 191 -9.20 5.11 -25.47
N HIS A 192 -9.77 3.92 -25.26
CA HIS A 192 -9.09 2.64 -25.51
C HIS A 192 -9.83 1.71 -26.51
N ARG A 193 -10.55 2.30 -27.50
CA ARG A 193 -11.08 1.52 -28.63
C ARG A 193 -10.35 1.83 -29.93
#